data_8bbcb49ec53e9a1572ea12e57c906015
#
_entry.id   8bbcb49ec53e9a1572ea12e57c906015
#
_cell.length_a   1.000
_cell.length_b   1.000
_cell.length_c   1.000
_cell.angle_alpha   90.00
_cell.angle_beta   90.00
_cell.angle_gamma   90.00
#
_symmetry.space_group_name_H-M   'P 1'
#
loop_
_entity.id
_entity.type
_entity.pdbx_description
1 polymer ?
#
loop_
_entity_poly.entity_id
_entity_poly.type
_entity_poly.pdbx_seq_one_letter_code
_entity_poly.pdbx_strand_id
1 'polypeptide(L)'
;MAQTNPPFMSGVPELLVLRLLARQEMYGYEIVRAVKLVTEQAISLGEGVVYPVLHGLEKGGALKAKRKAVNGRTRVYYSLTQKGRKRFERLTSEWDRISGGIESALGDREHASA
;
A
#
# COMPACT_ATOMS: atom_id res chain seq x y z
N MET A 1 -13.00 -16.91 8.99
CA MET A 1 -13.10 -15.72 9.82
C MET A 1 -12.13 -14.65 9.30
N ALA A 2 -12.61 -13.45 9.13
CA ALA A 2 -11.77 -12.37 8.64
C ALA A 2 -10.76 -11.94 9.70
N GLN A 3 -9.53 -11.77 9.29
CA GLN A 3 -8.50 -11.24 10.18
C GLN A 3 -8.63 -9.72 10.26
N THR A 4 -8.54 -9.21 11.47
CA THR A 4 -8.55 -7.78 11.69
C THR A 4 -7.10 -7.29 11.76
N ASN A 5 -6.77 -6.28 10.98
CA ASN A 5 -5.44 -5.70 11.04
C ASN A 5 -5.23 -4.99 12.38
N PRO A 6 -4.03 -5.07 12.95
CA PRO A 6 -3.73 -4.32 14.16
C PRO A 6 -3.92 -2.82 13.96
N PRO A 7 -4.22 -2.08 15.03
CA PRO A 7 -4.43 -0.63 14.91
C PRO A 7 -3.28 0.14 14.28
N PHE A 8 -2.04 -0.32 14.47
CA PHE A 8 -0.89 0.38 13.88
C PHE A 8 -0.80 0.21 12.36
N MET A 9 -1.69 -0.58 11.75
CA MET A 9 -1.73 -0.74 10.31
C MET A 9 -2.43 0.41 9.59
N SER A 10 -3.04 1.33 10.32
CA SER A 10 -3.66 2.50 9.70
C SER A 10 -2.63 3.25 8.86
N GLY A 11 -2.93 3.53 7.62
CA GLY A 11 -2.00 4.19 6.71
C GLY A 11 -1.08 3.25 5.94
N VAL A 12 -0.87 2.03 6.42
CA VAL A 12 -0.05 1.06 5.70
C VAL A 12 -0.64 0.69 4.34
N PRO A 13 -1.96 0.51 4.20
CA PRO A 13 -2.53 0.21 2.88
C PRO A 13 -2.20 1.28 1.84
N GLU A 14 -2.29 2.56 2.20
CA GLU A 14 -1.95 3.62 1.26
C GLU A 14 -0.49 3.54 0.84
N LEU A 15 0.41 3.33 1.80
CA LEU A 15 1.85 3.24 1.52
C LEU A 15 2.14 2.10 0.55
N LEU A 16 1.52 0.94 0.76
CA LEU A 16 1.74 -0.22 -0.10
C LEU A 16 1.18 -0.01 -1.50
N VAL A 17 0.00 0.59 -1.61
CA VAL A 17 -0.59 0.90 -2.92
C VAL A 17 0.33 1.84 -3.69
N LEU A 18 0.81 2.90 -3.04
CA LEU A 18 1.72 3.84 -3.69
C LEU A 18 3.02 3.16 -4.12
N ARG A 19 3.57 2.28 -3.27
CA ARG A 19 4.79 1.55 -3.61
C ARG A 19 4.62 0.70 -4.86
N LEU A 20 3.52 -0.03 -4.93
CA LEU A 20 3.28 -0.89 -6.09
C LEU A 20 3.12 -0.06 -7.36
N LEU A 21 2.37 1.03 -7.28
CA LEU A 21 2.12 1.87 -8.43
C LEU A 21 3.33 2.73 -8.81
N ALA A 22 4.29 2.89 -7.90
CA ALA A 22 5.55 3.54 -8.24
C ALA A 22 6.37 2.71 -9.22
N ARG A 23 6.13 1.41 -9.27
CA ARG A 23 6.85 0.53 -10.18
C ARG A 23 6.15 0.37 -11.53
N GLN A 24 4.83 0.21 -11.51
CA GLN A 24 4.08 0.04 -12.75
C GLN A 24 2.59 0.25 -12.49
N GLU A 25 1.87 0.57 -13.55
CA GLU A 25 0.42 0.68 -13.42
C GLU A 25 -0.17 -0.69 -13.13
N MET A 26 -1.27 -0.70 -12.39
CA MET A 26 -1.97 -1.93 -12.01
C MET A 26 -3.45 -1.66 -11.90
N TYR A 27 -4.26 -2.70 -12.11
CA TYR A 27 -5.67 -2.63 -11.79
C TYR A 27 -5.91 -3.17 -10.37
N GLY A 28 -7.09 -2.88 -9.81
CA GLY A 28 -7.32 -3.10 -8.37
C GLY A 28 -7.08 -4.51 -7.89
N TYR A 29 -7.60 -5.51 -8.60
CA TYR A 29 -7.41 -6.90 -8.17
C TYR A 29 -5.95 -7.33 -8.23
N GLU A 30 -5.21 -6.81 -9.19
CA GLU A 30 -3.78 -7.06 -9.31
C GLU A 30 -3.03 -6.54 -8.08
N ILE A 31 -3.46 -5.36 -7.59
CA ILE A 31 -2.88 -4.78 -6.37
C ILE A 31 -3.17 -5.67 -5.17
N VAL A 32 -4.40 -6.16 -5.06
CA VAL A 32 -4.77 -7.07 -3.96
C VAL A 32 -3.82 -8.26 -3.90
N ARG A 33 -3.55 -8.86 -5.04
CA ARG A 33 -2.65 -10.01 -5.10
C ARG A 33 -1.21 -9.64 -4.83
N ALA A 34 -0.78 -8.49 -5.37
CA ALA A 34 0.61 -8.07 -5.25
C ALA A 34 0.99 -7.74 -3.80
N VAL A 35 0.06 -7.20 -3.01
CA VAL A 35 0.34 -6.89 -1.60
C VAL A 35 0.78 -8.14 -0.84
N LYS A 36 0.10 -9.25 -1.05
CA LYS A 36 0.49 -10.49 -0.39
C LYS A 36 1.87 -10.95 -0.80
N LEU A 37 2.16 -10.84 -2.10
CA LEU A 37 3.46 -11.27 -2.61
C LEU A 37 4.60 -10.42 -2.09
N VAL A 38 4.49 -9.09 -2.21
CA VAL A 38 5.61 -8.22 -1.85
C VAL A 38 5.85 -8.15 -0.36
N THR A 39 4.86 -8.50 0.46
CA THR A 39 5.04 -8.54 1.91
C THR A 39 5.28 -9.96 2.41
N GLU A 40 5.57 -10.90 1.51
CA GLU A 40 5.84 -12.29 1.84
C GLU A 40 4.74 -12.87 2.73
N GLN A 41 3.50 -12.63 2.35
CA GLN A 41 2.30 -13.13 3.01
C GLN A 41 2.02 -12.48 4.38
N ALA A 42 2.83 -11.50 4.80
CA ALA A 42 2.62 -10.86 6.10
C ALA A 42 1.37 -9.97 6.10
N ILE A 43 1.06 -9.36 4.96
CA ILE A 43 -0.07 -8.45 4.88
C ILE A 43 -0.99 -8.88 3.74
N SER A 44 -2.28 -8.95 4.04
CA SER A 44 -3.32 -9.25 3.07
C SER A 44 -4.36 -8.14 3.13
N LEU A 45 -4.59 -7.48 2.00
CA LEU A 45 -5.60 -6.44 1.91
C LEU A 45 -6.67 -6.90 0.94
N GLY A 46 -7.91 -6.90 1.38
CA GLY A 46 -9.03 -7.25 0.53
C GLY A 46 -9.46 -6.08 -0.34
N GLU A 47 -10.38 -6.35 -1.26
CA GLU A 47 -10.91 -5.33 -2.14
C GLU A 47 -11.61 -4.21 -1.38
N GLY A 48 -12.24 -4.55 -0.24
CA GLY A 48 -12.90 -3.55 0.60
C GLY A 48 -11.95 -2.53 1.21
N VAL A 49 -10.66 -2.81 1.24
CA VAL A 49 -9.64 -1.86 1.69
C VAL A 49 -8.97 -1.19 0.49
N VAL A 50 -8.61 -1.96 -0.52
CA VAL A 50 -7.84 -1.47 -1.65
C VAL A 50 -8.62 -0.46 -2.48
N TYR A 51 -9.88 -0.75 -2.81
CA TYR A 51 -10.63 0.17 -3.68
C TYR A 51 -10.91 1.52 -3.04
N PRO A 52 -11.30 1.62 -1.77
CA PRO A 52 -11.42 2.95 -1.16
C PRO A 52 -10.11 3.74 -1.14
N VAL A 53 -8.98 3.06 -0.93
CA VAL A 53 -7.67 3.72 -0.97
C VAL A 53 -7.40 4.25 -2.37
N LEU A 54 -7.64 3.43 -3.41
CA LEU A 54 -7.45 3.86 -4.79
C LEU A 54 -8.32 5.07 -5.14
N HIS A 55 -9.58 5.02 -4.75
CA HIS A 55 -10.52 6.11 -5.06
C HIS A 55 -10.13 7.39 -4.33
N GLY A 56 -9.71 7.27 -3.07
CA GLY A 56 -9.27 8.43 -2.31
C GLY A 56 -8.02 9.07 -2.88
N LEU A 57 -7.06 8.26 -3.29
CA LEU A 57 -5.82 8.76 -3.88
C LEU A 57 -6.08 9.40 -5.25
N GLU A 58 -6.97 8.80 -6.04
CA GLU A 58 -7.34 9.38 -7.32
C GLU A 58 -8.04 10.72 -7.13
N LYS A 59 -8.99 10.78 -6.20
CA LYS A 59 -9.72 12.01 -5.91
C LYS A 59 -8.76 13.11 -5.44
N GLY A 60 -7.75 12.75 -4.70
CA GLY A 60 -6.75 13.69 -4.20
C GLY A 60 -5.68 14.06 -5.22
N GLY A 61 -5.73 13.49 -6.42
CA GLY A 61 -4.77 13.80 -7.48
C GLY A 61 -3.47 13.02 -7.43
N ALA A 62 -3.34 12.06 -6.52
CA ALA A 62 -2.13 11.24 -6.42
C ALA A 62 -2.11 10.11 -7.45
N LEU A 63 -3.27 9.68 -7.91
CA LEU A 63 -3.39 8.65 -8.93
C LEU A 63 -4.24 9.16 -10.07
N LYS A 64 -4.01 8.58 -11.25
CA LYS A 64 -4.92 8.71 -12.37
C LYS A 64 -5.38 7.32 -12.78
N ALA A 65 -6.60 7.24 -13.28
CA ALA A 65 -7.21 5.99 -13.70
C ALA A 65 -7.40 6.00 -15.21
N LYS A 66 -7.19 4.85 -15.84
CA LYS A 66 -7.34 4.71 -17.27
C LYS A 66 -7.97 3.36 -17.58
N ARG A 67 -9.00 3.37 -18.41
CA ARG A 67 -9.61 2.13 -18.85
C ARG A 67 -8.77 1.52 -19.96
N LYS A 68 -8.55 0.22 -19.88
CA LYS A 68 -7.83 -0.52 -20.91
C LYS A 68 -8.54 -1.83 -21.18
N ALA A 69 -8.62 -2.20 -22.46
CA ALA A 69 -9.10 -3.52 -22.85
C ALA A 69 -7.92 -4.46 -22.96
N VAL A 70 -7.93 -5.54 -22.18
CA VAL A 70 -6.87 -6.54 -22.18
C VAL A 70 -7.55 -7.90 -22.24
N ASN A 71 -7.22 -8.68 -23.26
CA ASN A 71 -7.78 -10.01 -23.46
C ASN A 71 -9.31 -10.00 -23.45
N GLY A 72 -9.92 -9.03 -24.13
CA GLY A 72 -11.36 -8.92 -24.23
C GLY A 72 -12.07 -8.37 -23.01
N ARG A 73 -11.32 -7.97 -21.98
CA ARG A 73 -11.90 -7.40 -20.77
C ARG A 73 -11.44 -5.97 -20.59
N THR A 74 -12.37 -5.11 -20.16
CA THR A 74 -12.03 -3.74 -19.85
C THR A 74 -11.74 -3.63 -18.35
N ARG A 75 -10.58 -3.09 -18.02
CA ARG A 75 -10.16 -2.90 -16.63
C ARG A 75 -9.71 -1.47 -16.41
N VAL A 76 -9.85 -1.02 -15.17
CA VAL A 76 -9.38 0.30 -14.79
C VAL A 76 -7.98 0.16 -14.20
N TYR A 77 -7.00 0.74 -14.87
CA TYR A 77 -5.62 0.74 -14.42
C TYR A 77 -5.30 2.05 -13.74
N TYR A 78 -4.55 1.96 -12.65
CA TYR A 78 -4.13 3.12 -11.87
C TYR A 78 -2.63 3.32 -12.01
N SER A 79 -2.23 4.58 -12.04
CA SER A 79 -0.82 4.94 -12.10
C SER A 79 -0.56 6.18 -11.27
N LEU A 80 0.68 6.34 -10.81
CA LEU A 80 1.05 7.52 -10.04
C LEU A 80 1.10 8.75 -10.91
N THR A 81 0.59 9.85 -10.38
CA THR A 81 0.87 11.18 -10.92
C THR A 81 2.16 11.68 -10.28
N GLN A 82 2.64 12.84 -10.72
CA GLN A 82 3.80 13.45 -10.08
C GLN A 82 3.51 13.78 -8.61
N LYS A 83 2.30 14.23 -8.32
CA LYS A 83 1.85 14.47 -6.95
C LYS A 83 1.88 13.18 -6.13
N GLY A 84 1.45 12.08 -6.73
CA GLY A 84 1.49 10.77 -6.06
C GLY A 84 2.90 10.32 -5.78
N ARG A 85 3.83 10.58 -6.70
CA ARG A 85 5.23 10.20 -6.49
C ARG A 85 5.83 10.98 -5.33
N LYS A 86 5.55 12.27 -5.24
CA LYS A 86 6.03 13.07 -4.11
C LYS A 86 5.44 12.59 -2.79
N ARG A 87 4.15 12.23 -2.81
CA ARG A 87 3.50 11.70 -1.62
C ARG A 87 4.13 10.38 -1.19
N PHE A 88 4.42 9.51 -2.14
CA PHE A 88 5.08 8.24 -1.86
C PHE A 88 6.45 8.46 -1.21
N GLU A 89 7.25 9.37 -1.76
CA GLU A 89 8.58 9.65 -1.23
C GLU A 89 8.50 10.16 0.20
N ARG A 90 7.58 11.08 0.47
CA ARG A 90 7.40 11.62 1.81
C ARG A 90 6.98 10.54 2.81
N LEU A 91 5.98 9.74 2.43
CA LEU A 91 5.48 8.70 3.32
C LEU A 91 6.52 7.61 3.57
N THR A 92 7.31 7.28 2.56
CA THR A 92 8.40 6.30 2.73
C THR A 92 9.44 6.81 3.71
N SER A 93 9.81 8.08 3.59
CA SER A 93 10.77 8.70 4.50
C SER A 93 10.24 8.70 5.93
N GLU A 94 8.96 9.02 6.11
CA GLU A 94 8.35 9.00 7.44
C GLU A 94 8.26 7.59 8.00
N TRP A 95 7.93 6.64 7.14
CA TRP A 95 7.91 5.24 7.55
C TRP A 95 9.28 4.79 8.07
N ASP A 96 10.34 5.12 7.32
CA ASP A 96 11.69 4.74 7.73
C ASP A 96 12.04 5.33 9.08
N ARG A 97 11.70 6.59 9.31
CA ARG A 97 12.00 7.26 10.57
C ARG A 97 11.22 6.65 11.72
N ILE A 98 9.92 6.46 11.54
CA ILE A 98 9.05 5.98 12.62
C ILE A 98 9.30 4.50 12.90
N SER A 99 9.39 3.68 11.85
CA SER A 99 9.63 2.25 12.04
C SER A 99 11.01 1.99 12.66
N GLY A 100 11.99 2.79 12.27
CA GLY A 100 13.32 2.69 12.88
C GLY A 100 13.29 3.02 14.37
N GLY A 101 12.53 4.06 14.74
CA GLY A 101 12.36 4.40 16.14
C GLY A 101 11.65 3.30 16.94
N ILE A 102 10.61 2.74 16.33
CA ILE A 102 9.88 1.64 16.97
C ILE A 102 10.78 0.42 17.14
N GLU A 103 11.53 0.08 16.11
CA GLU A 103 12.47 -1.06 16.21
C GLU A 103 13.52 -0.83 17.28
N SER A 104 14.03 0.38 17.40
CA SER A 104 14.97 0.71 18.46
C SER A 104 14.35 0.49 19.83
N ALA A 105 13.11 0.94 20.01
CA ALA A 105 12.41 0.76 21.29
C ALA A 105 12.14 -0.71 21.59
N LEU A 106 11.80 -1.50 20.58
CA LEU A 106 11.49 -2.91 20.74
C LEU A 106 12.75 -3.80 20.79
N GLY A 107 13.89 -3.24 20.42
CA GLY A 107 15.12 -4.00 20.37
C GLY A 107 15.51 -4.66 21.68
N ASP A 108 15.03 -4.14 22.81
CA ASP A 108 15.31 -4.69 24.14
C ASP A 108 14.35 -5.79 24.56
N ARG A 109 13.37 -6.13 23.73
CA ARG A 109 12.31 -7.07 24.14
C ARG A 109 12.85 -8.47 24.46
N GLU A 110 13.90 -8.89 23.79
CA GLU A 110 14.51 -10.20 24.08
C GLU A 110 15.18 -10.21 25.43
N HIS A 111 15.86 -9.13 25.78
CA HIS A 111 16.47 -8.99 27.09
C HIS A 111 15.42 -8.89 28.19
N ALA A 112 14.32 -8.20 27.90
CA ALA A 112 13.24 -8.07 28.88
C ALA A 112 12.55 -9.38 29.16
N SER A 113 12.50 -10.29 28.21
CA SER A 113 11.87 -11.61 28.40
C SER A 113 12.80 -12.64 28.99
N ALA A 114 14.07 -12.33 29.08
CA ALA A 114 15.03 -13.22 29.72
C ALA A 114 15.01 -13.02 31.23
#